data_7fc46a4f8880a7407f07384ae6d3b3e1
#
_entry.id   7fc46a4f8880a7407f07384ae6d3b3e1
#
_cell.length_a   1.000
_cell.length_b   1.000
_cell.length_c   1.000
_cell.angle_alpha   90.00
_cell.angle_beta   90.00
_cell.angle_gamma   90.00
#
_symmetry.space_group_name_H-M   'P 1'
#
loop_
_entity.id
_entity.type
_entity.pdbx_description
1 polymer ?
#
loop_
_entity_poly.entity_id
_entity_poly.type
_entity_poly.pdbx_seq_one_letter_code
_entity_poly.pdbx_strand_id
1 'polypeptide(L)'
;MAATLDSRGVPHPAPRPMSSEEKKVIFASSLGTVFEWYDFYLYGSLAAIIAKQFFSGLDAGAAFIFALLAFAAGFLVRPFGAIVFGRLGDMIGRKYTFLVTILIMGLSTFIVGLLPSYATIGVAAPVILIALRMLQGLALGGEYGGAATYVAEHSPHGKRGAYTSWIQTTATLGLFLSLLVILGVREGMGEAVFNDWGWRIPFLVSILLLGVSVWIRLSLSESPAFQKMKAEGKTSKAPLSESFGQWKNLKIVILALVGLTAGQAVVWYSGQFYALFFLTAQLKVDATTANLMIAAALLIGTPFFVVFGTLSDKIGRKPIIMAGCLLAVVTYFPVFKMLTEAANPDLARAQATAGVTVTADPATCSFQGNPVAREIDFRSSCDIAKRYLVQNSVSYENVAGAPGSKAVVKIGDKTIEAPVGNVVNLKFDEGSAKEIAAFKKSVAEDLKVAGYPAKADPAKMNKVLTVLLLFWLVLLVTMVYGPIAAMLVEMFPTRIRYTSMSLPYHIGNGWFGGLLPTTAFAIVASTGNMYNGLWYPIIIAGVTLVVGTLFIRETKNVDIYAND
;
A
#
# COMPACT_ATOMS: atom_id res chain seq x y z
N MET A 1 9.37 43.27 9.48
CA MET A 1 8.88 41.91 9.80
C MET A 1 9.53 41.53 11.13
N ALA A 2 8.74 41.30 12.17
CA ALA A 2 9.26 40.94 13.48
C ALA A 2 9.84 39.52 13.38
N ALA A 3 11.09 39.32 13.83
CA ALA A 3 11.68 38.01 13.96
C ALA A 3 10.87 37.19 14.96
N THR A 4 10.40 36.01 14.56
CA THR A 4 9.80 35.07 15.50
C THR A 4 10.91 34.51 16.38
N LEU A 5 10.77 34.64 17.69
CA LEU A 5 11.71 34.10 18.66
C LEU A 5 11.32 32.65 19.00
N ASP A 6 12.31 31.78 19.21
CA ASP A 6 12.09 30.46 19.78
C ASP A 6 11.74 30.56 21.28
N SER A 7 11.40 29.44 21.92
CA SER A 7 11.09 29.38 23.35
C SER A 7 12.24 29.83 24.28
N ARG A 8 13.42 30.10 23.74
CA ARG A 8 14.63 30.60 24.42
C ARG A 8 14.97 32.03 24.03
N GLY A 9 14.11 32.71 23.25
CA GLY A 9 14.33 34.09 22.82
C GLY A 9 15.35 34.25 21.68
N VAL A 10 15.72 33.16 20.99
CA VAL A 10 16.65 33.21 19.85
C VAL A 10 15.89 33.56 18.57
N PRO A 11 16.34 34.60 17.80
CA PRO A 11 15.68 34.97 16.55
C PRO A 11 15.78 33.86 15.51
N HIS A 12 14.65 33.41 14.96
CA HIS A 12 14.68 32.56 13.77
C HIS A 12 15.14 33.36 12.55
N PRO A 13 16.01 32.77 11.69
CA PRO A 13 16.37 33.39 10.44
C PRO A 13 15.12 33.67 9.60
N ALA A 14 15.09 34.87 8.97
CA ALA A 14 13.99 35.25 8.09
C ALA A 14 13.74 34.18 7.00
N PRO A 15 12.50 33.95 6.56
CA PRO A 15 12.20 33.06 5.45
C PRO A 15 13.00 33.43 4.22
N ARG A 16 13.88 32.57 3.76
CA ARG A 16 14.67 32.75 2.54
C ARG A 16 14.23 31.75 1.46
N PRO A 17 14.44 32.06 0.17
CA PRO A 17 14.27 31.07 -0.90
C PRO A 17 15.16 29.85 -0.69
N MET A 18 14.76 28.68 -1.23
CA MET A 18 15.61 27.51 -1.24
C MET A 18 16.96 27.79 -1.89
N SER A 19 18.03 27.41 -1.22
CA SER A 19 19.37 27.42 -1.80
C SER A 19 19.50 26.36 -2.91
N SER A 20 20.51 26.54 -3.75
CA SER A 20 20.82 25.55 -4.80
C SER A 20 21.15 24.18 -4.21
N GLU A 21 21.84 24.15 -3.07
CA GLU A 21 22.19 22.94 -2.35
C GLU A 21 20.95 22.22 -1.78
N GLU A 22 20.04 22.97 -1.15
CA GLU A 22 18.78 22.42 -0.63
C GLU A 22 17.92 21.80 -1.74
N LYS A 23 17.83 22.47 -2.91
CA LYS A 23 17.16 21.92 -4.09
C LYS A 23 17.79 20.61 -4.56
N LYS A 24 19.14 20.57 -4.59
CA LYS A 24 19.88 19.35 -4.96
C LYS A 24 19.64 18.21 -3.98
N VAL A 25 19.60 18.48 -2.69
CA VAL A 25 19.29 17.50 -1.64
C VAL A 25 17.89 16.92 -1.81
N ILE A 26 16.87 17.77 -2.00
CA ILE A 26 15.49 17.35 -2.24
C ILE A 26 15.41 16.49 -3.50
N PHE A 27 16.01 16.95 -4.60
CA PHE A 27 15.99 16.23 -5.88
C PHE A 27 16.64 14.84 -5.75
N ALA A 28 17.82 14.78 -5.14
CA ALA A 28 18.55 13.53 -4.97
C ALA A 28 17.82 12.53 -4.06
N SER A 29 17.24 13.01 -2.97
CA SER A 29 16.44 12.19 -2.07
C SER A 29 15.16 11.72 -2.73
N SER A 30 14.49 12.59 -3.48
CA SER A 30 13.28 12.27 -4.23
C SER A 30 13.54 11.25 -5.34
N LEU A 31 14.66 11.35 -6.05
CA LEU A 31 14.99 10.42 -7.12
C LEU A 31 15.13 8.98 -6.61
N GLY A 32 15.68 8.78 -5.41
CA GLY A 32 15.76 7.47 -4.80
C GLY A 32 14.40 6.86 -4.49
N THR A 33 13.52 7.67 -3.95
CA THR A 33 12.14 7.22 -3.65
C THR A 33 11.28 7.06 -4.93
N VAL A 34 11.54 7.81 -6.01
CA VAL A 34 10.95 7.50 -7.33
C VAL A 34 11.34 6.10 -7.79
N PHE A 35 12.62 5.73 -7.60
CA PHE A 35 13.11 4.41 -7.95
C PHE A 35 12.40 3.31 -7.14
N GLU A 36 12.21 3.51 -5.84
CA GLU A 36 11.45 2.61 -4.96
C GLU A 36 10.05 2.35 -5.52
N TRP A 37 9.32 3.40 -5.84
CA TRP A 37 7.97 3.29 -6.38
C TRP A 37 7.94 2.72 -7.80
N TYR A 38 8.93 3.02 -8.62
CA TYR A 38 9.11 2.42 -9.94
C TYR A 38 9.19 0.89 -9.84
N ASP A 39 10.06 0.35 -8.97
CA ASP A 39 10.19 -1.09 -8.77
C ASP A 39 8.88 -1.72 -8.24
N PHE A 40 8.25 -1.07 -7.27
CA PHE A 40 7.00 -1.54 -6.70
C PHE A 40 5.89 -1.68 -7.76
N TYR A 41 5.73 -0.66 -8.59
CA TYR A 41 4.71 -0.67 -9.65
C TYR A 41 5.08 -1.60 -10.80
N LEU A 42 6.36 -1.79 -11.12
CA LEU A 42 6.79 -2.81 -12.08
C LEU A 42 6.29 -4.19 -11.68
N TYR A 43 6.59 -4.59 -10.45
CA TYR A 43 6.19 -5.91 -9.96
C TYR A 43 4.67 -6.07 -9.94
N GLY A 44 3.94 -5.09 -9.45
CA GLY A 44 2.48 -5.09 -9.44
C GLY A 44 1.88 -5.19 -10.84
N SER A 45 2.36 -4.36 -11.78
CA SER A 45 1.85 -4.31 -13.16
C SER A 45 2.21 -5.56 -13.97
N LEU A 46 3.33 -6.21 -13.67
CA LEU A 46 3.81 -7.40 -14.37
C LEU A 46 3.54 -8.71 -13.61
N ALA A 47 2.80 -8.66 -12.50
CA ALA A 47 2.59 -9.80 -11.61
C ALA A 47 2.06 -11.06 -12.32
N ALA A 48 1.15 -10.92 -13.28
CA ALA A 48 0.62 -12.04 -14.05
C ALA A 48 1.68 -12.70 -14.93
N ILE A 49 2.55 -11.90 -15.56
CA ILE A 49 3.66 -12.40 -16.39
C ILE A 49 4.71 -13.07 -15.49
N ILE A 50 5.05 -12.44 -14.38
CA ILE A 50 6.00 -12.97 -13.39
C ILE A 50 5.49 -14.30 -12.83
N ALA A 51 4.21 -14.40 -12.47
CA ALA A 51 3.61 -15.66 -12.03
C ALA A 51 3.74 -16.76 -13.08
N LYS A 52 3.46 -16.45 -14.34
CA LYS A 52 3.60 -17.39 -15.45
C LYS A 52 5.05 -17.83 -15.68
N GLN A 53 6.01 -16.93 -15.56
CA GLN A 53 7.42 -17.21 -15.81
C GLN A 53 8.10 -17.99 -14.66
N PHE A 54 7.73 -17.71 -13.40
CA PHE A 54 8.45 -18.24 -12.25
C PHE A 54 7.69 -19.31 -11.45
N PHE A 55 6.37 -19.44 -11.64
CA PHE A 55 5.55 -20.38 -10.86
C PHE A 55 4.80 -21.41 -11.71
N SER A 56 4.96 -21.38 -13.02
CA SER A 56 4.21 -22.23 -13.98
C SER A 56 4.43 -23.73 -13.84
N GLY A 57 5.55 -24.15 -13.27
CA GLY A 57 5.86 -25.57 -13.07
C GLY A 57 5.41 -26.11 -11.71
N LEU A 58 4.83 -25.27 -10.86
CA LEU A 58 4.29 -25.68 -9.58
C LEU A 58 2.84 -26.11 -9.74
N ASP A 59 2.36 -27.00 -8.84
CA ASP A 59 0.92 -27.24 -8.75
C ASP A 59 0.18 -25.94 -8.39
N ALA A 60 -1.11 -25.86 -8.72
CA ALA A 60 -1.89 -24.63 -8.58
C ALA A 60 -1.91 -24.08 -7.14
N GLY A 61 -1.88 -24.96 -6.13
CA GLY A 61 -1.83 -24.56 -4.73
C GLY A 61 -0.48 -23.97 -4.34
N ALA A 62 0.62 -24.64 -4.75
CA ALA A 62 1.97 -24.14 -4.51
C ALA A 62 2.25 -22.85 -5.26
N ALA A 63 1.86 -22.75 -6.52
CA ALA A 63 2.01 -21.53 -7.34
C ALA A 63 1.31 -20.32 -6.67
N PHE A 64 0.12 -20.53 -6.15
CA PHE A 64 -0.64 -19.50 -5.45
C PHE A 64 0.05 -19.05 -4.15
N ILE A 65 0.53 -20.01 -3.33
CA ILE A 65 1.27 -19.71 -2.10
C ILE A 65 2.56 -18.92 -2.41
N PHE A 66 3.32 -19.34 -3.42
CA PHE A 66 4.56 -18.65 -3.79
C PHE A 66 4.30 -17.24 -4.36
N ALA A 67 3.23 -17.04 -5.12
CA ALA A 67 2.84 -15.71 -5.59
C ALA A 67 2.48 -14.77 -4.42
N LEU A 68 1.75 -15.27 -3.44
CA LEU A 68 1.44 -14.52 -2.21
C LEU A 68 2.68 -14.22 -1.38
N LEU A 69 3.58 -15.20 -1.24
CA LEU A 69 4.85 -15.00 -0.52
C LEU A 69 5.74 -13.98 -1.22
N ALA A 70 5.84 -14.02 -2.54
CA ALA A 70 6.61 -13.04 -3.31
C ALA A 70 6.08 -11.61 -3.14
N PHE A 71 4.76 -11.44 -3.09
CA PHE A 71 4.14 -10.15 -2.81
C PHE A 71 4.33 -9.73 -1.35
N ALA A 72 4.01 -10.60 -0.41
CA ALA A 72 4.06 -10.30 1.02
C ALA A 72 5.48 -10.16 1.56
N ALA A 73 6.45 -10.87 0.99
CA ALA A 73 7.83 -10.88 1.46
C ALA A 73 8.44 -9.47 1.55
N GLY A 74 8.18 -8.63 0.54
CA GLY A 74 8.65 -7.25 0.52
C GLY A 74 8.09 -6.40 1.67
N PHE A 75 6.85 -6.64 2.10
CA PHE A 75 6.22 -5.89 3.19
C PHE A 75 6.60 -6.41 4.57
N LEU A 76 6.65 -7.74 4.73
CA LEU A 76 6.93 -8.38 6.01
C LEU A 76 8.32 -8.06 6.54
N VAL A 77 9.31 -7.93 5.67
CA VAL A 77 10.71 -7.68 6.07
C VAL A 77 11.07 -6.21 6.26
N ARG A 78 10.22 -5.26 5.82
CA ARG A 78 10.48 -3.81 5.94
C ARG A 78 10.80 -3.35 7.37
N PRO A 79 10.07 -3.75 8.42
CA PRO A 79 10.43 -3.37 9.79
C PRO A 79 11.81 -3.85 10.22
N PHE A 80 12.25 -5.02 9.78
CA PHE A 80 13.60 -5.52 10.06
C PHE A 80 14.66 -4.68 9.34
N GLY A 81 14.40 -4.29 8.09
CA GLY A 81 15.23 -3.33 7.37
C GLY A 81 15.31 -1.98 8.08
N ALA A 82 14.20 -1.49 8.61
CA ALA A 82 14.15 -0.26 9.41
C ALA A 82 15.05 -0.34 10.64
N ILE A 83 15.08 -1.48 11.34
CA ILE A 83 15.96 -1.71 12.49
C ILE A 83 17.44 -1.70 12.07
N VAL A 84 17.78 -2.44 11.02
CA VAL A 84 19.18 -2.58 10.54
C VAL A 84 19.70 -1.24 10.01
N PHE A 85 19.01 -0.66 9.04
CA PHE A 85 19.47 0.57 8.37
C PHE A 85 19.26 1.82 9.21
N GLY A 86 18.24 1.84 10.07
CA GLY A 86 18.08 2.90 11.07
C GLY A 86 19.29 2.99 12.00
N ARG A 87 19.70 1.84 12.56
CA ARG A 87 20.90 1.75 13.39
C ARG A 87 22.16 2.21 12.66
N LEU A 88 22.36 1.73 11.43
CA LEU A 88 23.52 2.14 10.63
C LEU A 88 23.51 3.65 10.35
N GLY A 89 22.36 4.23 10.02
CA GLY A 89 22.23 5.67 9.77
C GLY A 89 22.52 6.55 10.97
N ASP A 90 22.17 6.10 12.18
CA ASP A 90 22.47 6.83 13.42
C ASP A 90 23.94 6.64 13.88
N MET A 91 24.59 5.53 13.52
CA MET A 91 25.99 5.25 13.93
C MET A 91 27.01 5.75 12.90
N ILE A 92 26.80 5.50 11.63
CA ILE A 92 27.79 5.70 10.55
C ILE A 92 27.52 7.01 9.80
N GLY A 93 26.25 7.34 9.61
CA GLY A 93 25.81 8.53 8.89
C GLY A 93 24.65 8.26 7.93
N ARG A 94 23.87 9.32 7.66
CA ARG A 94 22.66 9.24 6.84
C ARG A 94 23.00 8.96 5.38
N LYS A 95 24.01 9.65 4.86
CA LYS A 95 24.45 9.55 3.46
C LYS A 95 24.86 8.13 3.07
N TYR A 96 25.72 7.50 3.88
CA TYR A 96 26.23 6.16 3.57
C TYR A 96 25.15 5.09 3.64
N THR A 97 24.30 5.15 4.66
CA THR A 97 23.19 4.21 4.80
C THR A 97 22.21 4.33 3.64
N PHE A 98 21.88 5.57 3.26
CA PHE A 98 21.02 5.89 2.13
C PHE A 98 21.61 5.43 0.78
N LEU A 99 22.94 5.42 0.64
CA LEU A 99 23.62 4.89 -0.54
C LEU A 99 23.55 3.36 -0.59
N VAL A 100 23.76 2.67 0.54
CA VAL A 100 23.71 1.22 0.63
C VAL A 100 22.32 0.68 0.32
N THR A 101 21.28 1.31 0.86
CA THR A 101 19.88 0.89 0.62
C THR A 101 19.51 0.97 -0.87
N ILE A 102 19.85 2.06 -1.56
CA ILE A 102 19.54 2.17 -2.99
C ILE A 102 20.32 1.17 -3.84
N LEU A 103 21.58 0.88 -3.46
CA LEU A 103 22.38 -0.13 -4.16
C LEU A 103 21.74 -1.53 -4.04
N ILE A 104 21.36 -1.95 -2.85
CA ILE A 104 20.70 -3.23 -2.62
C ILE A 104 19.39 -3.29 -3.41
N MET A 105 18.55 -2.25 -3.32
CA MET A 105 17.27 -2.20 -4.01
C MET A 105 17.45 -2.27 -5.53
N GLY A 106 18.28 -1.39 -6.08
CA GLY A 106 18.47 -1.28 -7.53
C GLY A 106 19.11 -2.52 -8.14
N LEU A 107 20.11 -3.10 -7.48
CA LEU A 107 20.72 -4.36 -7.93
C LEU A 107 19.74 -5.53 -7.85
N SER A 108 18.96 -5.63 -6.78
CA SER A 108 17.93 -6.67 -6.66
C SER A 108 16.88 -6.57 -7.76
N THR A 109 16.41 -5.36 -8.07
CA THR A 109 15.47 -5.10 -9.18
C THR A 109 16.07 -5.50 -10.53
N PHE A 110 17.30 -5.08 -10.79
CA PHE A 110 18.01 -5.41 -12.02
C PHE A 110 18.18 -6.94 -12.20
N ILE A 111 18.56 -7.64 -11.13
CA ILE A 111 18.75 -9.09 -11.14
C ILE A 111 17.45 -9.84 -11.43
N VAL A 112 16.28 -9.33 -11.01
CA VAL A 112 14.98 -9.92 -11.40
C VAL A 112 14.84 -9.97 -12.93
N GLY A 113 15.28 -8.93 -13.64
CA GLY A 113 15.28 -8.89 -15.11
C GLY A 113 16.20 -9.93 -15.76
N LEU A 114 17.27 -10.36 -15.07
CA LEU A 114 18.22 -11.37 -15.54
C LEU A 114 17.85 -12.79 -15.09
N LEU A 115 16.94 -12.94 -14.13
CA LEU A 115 16.65 -14.24 -13.52
C LEU A 115 16.06 -15.22 -14.56
N PRO A 116 16.65 -16.43 -14.71
CA PRO A 116 16.10 -17.46 -15.58
C PRO A 116 14.71 -17.92 -15.11
N SER A 117 13.87 -18.33 -16.06
CA SER A 117 12.51 -18.80 -15.77
C SER A 117 12.50 -20.16 -15.09
N TYR A 118 11.32 -20.55 -14.58
CA TYR A 118 11.11 -21.90 -14.02
C TYR A 118 11.47 -23.00 -15.02
N ALA A 119 11.18 -22.82 -16.30
CA ALA A 119 11.51 -23.79 -17.35
C ALA A 119 13.02 -24.07 -17.47
N THR A 120 13.87 -23.11 -17.05
CA THR A 120 15.34 -23.22 -17.17
C THR A 120 15.98 -23.76 -15.90
N ILE A 121 15.59 -23.26 -14.72
CA ILE A 121 16.25 -23.59 -13.43
C ILE A 121 15.30 -24.21 -12.40
N GLY A 122 14.07 -24.55 -12.79
CA GLY A 122 13.10 -25.21 -11.92
C GLY A 122 12.75 -24.40 -10.67
N VAL A 123 12.61 -25.09 -9.53
CA VAL A 123 12.22 -24.51 -8.24
C VAL A 123 13.20 -23.42 -7.74
N ALA A 124 14.43 -23.38 -8.23
CA ALA A 124 15.37 -22.32 -7.89
C ALA A 124 14.88 -20.94 -8.34
N ALA A 125 14.13 -20.83 -9.44
CA ALA A 125 13.60 -19.56 -9.94
C ALA A 125 12.68 -18.84 -8.94
N PRO A 126 11.58 -19.42 -8.42
CA PRO A 126 10.74 -18.77 -7.43
C PRO A 126 11.47 -18.52 -6.10
N VAL A 127 12.37 -19.40 -5.68
CA VAL A 127 13.13 -19.22 -4.43
C VAL A 127 14.06 -17.99 -4.53
N ILE A 128 14.78 -17.84 -5.62
CA ILE A 128 15.66 -16.68 -5.86
C ILE A 128 14.81 -15.41 -5.99
N LEU A 129 13.67 -15.45 -6.69
CA LEU A 129 12.78 -14.32 -6.82
C LEU A 129 12.29 -13.83 -5.44
N ILE A 130 11.85 -14.74 -4.57
CA ILE A 130 11.41 -14.40 -3.21
C ILE A 130 12.56 -13.81 -2.41
N ALA A 131 13.76 -14.38 -2.48
CA ALA A 131 14.96 -13.86 -1.82
C ALA A 131 15.30 -12.43 -2.29
N LEU A 132 15.23 -12.16 -3.60
CA LEU A 132 15.41 -10.81 -4.14
C LEU A 132 14.32 -9.84 -3.65
N ARG A 133 13.06 -10.27 -3.57
CA ARG A 133 11.96 -9.48 -3.01
C ARG A 133 12.18 -9.17 -1.53
N MET A 134 12.70 -10.11 -0.77
CA MET A 134 13.07 -9.88 0.64
C MET A 134 14.21 -8.87 0.77
N LEU A 135 15.25 -8.95 -0.08
CA LEU A 135 16.34 -7.97 -0.10
C LEU A 135 15.84 -6.56 -0.46
N GLN A 136 14.97 -6.45 -1.44
CA GLN A 136 14.30 -5.18 -1.78
C GLN A 136 13.52 -4.64 -0.58
N GLY A 137 12.71 -5.48 0.06
CA GLY A 137 11.94 -5.10 1.25
C GLY A 137 12.82 -4.63 2.42
N LEU A 138 13.94 -5.31 2.67
CA LEU A 138 14.91 -4.87 3.68
C LEU A 138 15.49 -3.49 3.35
N ALA A 139 15.91 -3.27 2.10
CA ALA A 139 16.44 -1.98 1.66
C ALA A 139 15.41 -0.85 1.80
N LEU A 140 14.16 -1.12 1.41
CA LEU A 140 13.03 -0.19 1.56
C LEU A 140 12.80 0.23 3.01
N GLY A 141 13.05 -0.67 3.96
CA GLY A 141 12.99 -0.36 5.40
C GLY A 141 13.94 0.75 5.84
N GLY A 142 15.04 0.98 5.11
CA GLY A 142 15.97 2.09 5.37
C GLY A 142 15.74 3.33 4.51
N GLU A 143 15.21 3.16 3.30
CA GLU A 143 15.18 4.22 2.28
C GLU A 143 14.35 5.44 2.70
N TYR A 144 13.09 5.24 3.05
CA TYR A 144 12.21 6.36 3.40
C TYR A 144 12.69 7.13 4.63
N GLY A 145 13.07 6.41 5.70
CA GLY A 145 13.59 7.04 6.91
C GLY A 145 14.85 7.86 6.64
N GLY A 146 15.72 7.35 5.75
CA GLY A 146 16.91 8.06 5.27
C GLY A 146 16.56 9.32 4.51
N ALA A 147 15.69 9.23 3.51
CA ALA A 147 15.27 10.37 2.69
C ALA A 147 14.59 11.45 3.55
N ALA A 148 13.65 11.06 4.41
CA ALA A 148 12.91 11.99 5.27
C ALA A 148 13.83 12.70 6.25
N THR A 149 14.70 11.96 6.95
CA THR A 149 15.67 12.52 7.90
C THR A 149 16.66 13.45 7.19
N TYR A 150 17.20 13.00 6.06
CA TYR A 150 18.19 13.77 5.32
C TYR A 150 17.64 15.11 4.81
N VAL A 151 16.44 15.12 4.20
CA VAL A 151 15.80 16.35 3.73
C VAL A 151 15.39 17.24 4.90
N ALA A 152 14.82 16.70 5.97
CA ALA A 152 14.40 17.50 7.12
C ALA A 152 15.58 18.16 7.86
N GLU A 153 16.71 17.45 7.98
CA GLU A 153 17.93 17.96 8.61
C GLU A 153 18.66 19.02 7.76
N HIS A 154 18.42 19.10 6.45
CA HIS A 154 18.87 20.18 5.56
C HIS A 154 17.86 21.32 5.45
N SER A 155 16.64 21.13 5.92
CA SER A 155 15.58 22.13 5.77
C SER A 155 15.69 23.24 6.80
N PRO A 156 15.48 24.51 6.41
CA PRO A 156 15.43 25.61 7.36
C PRO A 156 14.25 25.46 8.31
N HIS A 157 14.40 25.99 9.52
CA HIS A 157 13.32 25.99 10.51
C HIS A 157 12.04 26.64 9.94
N GLY A 158 10.89 26.05 10.22
CA GLY A 158 9.59 26.54 9.73
C GLY A 158 9.26 26.19 8.28
N LYS A 159 10.10 25.42 7.57
CA LYS A 159 9.87 24.96 6.19
C LYS A 159 10.04 23.45 5.97
N ARG A 160 10.17 22.69 7.04
CA ARG A 160 10.38 21.23 6.96
C ARG A 160 9.22 20.53 6.29
N GLY A 161 7.98 20.92 6.61
CA GLY A 161 6.79 20.37 5.97
C GLY A 161 6.79 20.56 4.46
N ALA A 162 7.10 21.79 4.00
CA ALA A 162 7.22 22.09 2.58
C ALA A 162 8.32 21.28 1.89
N TYR A 163 9.50 21.16 2.51
CA TYR A 163 10.64 20.48 1.89
C TYR A 163 10.48 18.96 1.85
N THR A 164 10.06 18.36 2.96
CA THR A 164 9.86 16.90 3.04
C THR A 164 8.67 16.42 2.21
N SER A 165 7.67 17.26 1.98
CA SER A 165 6.50 16.90 1.18
C SER A 165 6.80 16.64 -0.30
N TRP A 166 7.91 17.16 -0.82
CA TRP A 166 8.37 16.84 -2.18
C TRP A 166 8.69 15.35 -2.33
N ILE A 167 9.22 14.70 -1.28
CA ILE A 167 9.47 13.25 -1.29
C ILE A 167 8.17 12.50 -1.52
N GLN A 168 7.05 12.99 -0.99
CA GLN A 168 5.75 12.31 -1.08
C GLN A 168 5.16 12.32 -2.50
N THR A 169 5.60 13.25 -3.37
CA THR A 169 5.18 13.27 -4.78
C THR A 169 5.77 12.12 -5.59
N THR A 170 6.79 11.46 -5.07
CA THR A 170 7.58 10.45 -5.79
C THR A 170 6.82 9.17 -6.08
N ALA A 171 5.81 8.83 -5.28
CA ALA A 171 4.95 7.67 -5.55
C ALA A 171 4.25 7.80 -6.91
N THR A 172 3.67 8.97 -7.19
CA THR A 172 3.02 9.24 -8.49
C THR A 172 4.03 9.27 -9.62
N LEU A 173 5.19 9.88 -9.43
CA LEU A 173 6.25 9.92 -10.44
C LEU A 173 6.78 8.51 -10.76
N GLY A 174 6.94 7.66 -9.73
CA GLY A 174 7.34 6.25 -9.91
C GLY A 174 6.31 5.45 -10.70
N LEU A 175 5.00 5.65 -10.42
CA LEU A 175 3.93 5.04 -11.18
C LEU A 175 3.99 5.44 -12.66
N PHE A 176 4.02 6.73 -12.96
CA PHE A 176 4.06 7.20 -14.34
C PHE A 176 5.31 6.72 -15.07
N LEU A 177 6.46 6.74 -14.43
CA LEU A 177 7.70 6.25 -15.03
C LEU A 177 7.62 4.76 -15.35
N SER A 178 7.07 3.95 -14.44
CA SER A 178 6.90 2.51 -14.66
C SER A 178 5.92 2.22 -15.81
N LEU A 179 4.78 2.91 -15.85
CA LEU A 179 3.81 2.78 -16.94
C LEU A 179 4.40 3.21 -18.28
N LEU A 180 5.14 4.32 -18.33
CA LEU A 180 5.77 4.81 -19.55
C LEU A 180 6.79 3.81 -20.10
N VAL A 181 7.62 3.23 -19.24
CA VAL A 181 8.60 2.22 -19.66
C VAL A 181 7.91 0.93 -20.12
N ILE A 182 6.93 0.42 -19.34
CA ILE A 182 6.18 -0.79 -19.70
C ILE A 182 5.46 -0.62 -21.04
N LEU A 183 4.72 0.46 -21.21
CA LEU A 183 3.96 0.74 -22.43
C LEU A 183 4.90 0.97 -23.62
N GLY A 184 5.96 1.74 -23.44
CA GLY A 184 6.94 1.99 -24.50
C GLY A 184 7.61 0.71 -25.01
N VAL A 185 7.98 -0.20 -24.12
CA VAL A 185 8.55 -1.50 -24.49
C VAL A 185 7.51 -2.40 -25.14
N ARG A 186 6.28 -2.46 -24.59
CA ARG A 186 5.18 -3.29 -25.12
C ARG A 186 4.79 -2.87 -26.53
N GLU A 187 4.59 -1.57 -26.76
CA GLU A 187 4.25 -1.03 -28.07
C GLU A 187 5.41 -1.19 -29.08
N GLY A 188 6.64 -1.03 -28.64
CA GLY A 188 7.83 -1.17 -29.50
C GLY A 188 8.13 -2.60 -29.93
N MET A 189 7.81 -3.60 -29.10
CA MET A 189 8.13 -5.02 -29.37
C MET A 189 6.91 -5.85 -29.77
N GLY A 190 5.71 -5.38 -29.50
CA GLY A 190 4.45 -6.13 -29.64
C GLY A 190 4.15 -7.02 -28.44
N GLU A 191 2.85 -7.29 -28.22
CA GLU A 191 2.33 -8.02 -27.06
C GLU A 191 2.94 -9.41 -26.87
N ALA A 192 3.09 -10.18 -27.96
CA ALA A 192 3.60 -11.55 -27.92
C ALA A 192 5.06 -11.58 -27.43
N VAL A 193 5.92 -10.74 -28.01
CA VAL A 193 7.34 -10.66 -27.64
C VAL A 193 7.52 -10.09 -26.23
N PHE A 194 6.68 -9.11 -25.88
CA PHE A 194 6.69 -8.55 -24.53
C PHE A 194 6.37 -9.61 -23.47
N ASN A 195 5.34 -10.42 -23.67
CA ASN A 195 4.94 -11.47 -22.72
C ASN A 195 5.95 -12.62 -22.64
N ASP A 196 6.67 -12.90 -23.72
CA ASP A 196 7.70 -13.93 -23.75
C ASP A 196 9.00 -13.47 -23.10
N TRP A 197 9.55 -12.36 -23.56
CA TRP A 197 10.87 -11.88 -23.13
C TRP A 197 10.92 -10.39 -22.74
N GLY A 198 10.18 -9.53 -23.44
CA GLY A 198 10.29 -8.07 -23.32
C GLY A 198 9.96 -7.50 -21.95
N TRP A 199 9.21 -8.22 -21.13
CA TRP A 199 8.91 -7.86 -19.74
C TRP A 199 10.17 -7.68 -18.86
N ARG A 200 11.31 -8.23 -19.27
CA ARG A 200 12.59 -8.08 -18.59
C ARG A 200 13.17 -6.69 -18.73
N ILE A 201 12.92 -6.02 -19.84
CA ILE A 201 13.51 -4.71 -20.16
C ILE A 201 13.18 -3.64 -19.10
N PRO A 202 11.94 -3.50 -18.63
CA PRO A 202 11.64 -2.56 -17.54
C PRO A 202 12.46 -2.80 -16.28
N PHE A 203 12.76 -4.06 -15.91
CA PHE A 203 13.65 -4.37 -14.80
C PHE A 203 15.12 -4.04 -15.12
N LEU A 204 15.57 -4.30 -16.33
CA LEU A 204 16.96 -4.01 -16.77
C LEU A 204 17.23 -2.50 -16.88
N VAL A 205 16.23 -1.69 -17.24
CA VAL A 205 16.31 -0.22 -17.26
C VAL A 205 16.61 0.35 -15.87
N SER A 206 16.27 -0.37 -14.81
CA SER A 206 16.54 0.04 -13.43
C SER A 206 18.02 0.30 -13.15
N ILE A 207 18.94 -0.33 -13.90
CA ILE A 207 20.38 -0.09 -13.74
C ILE A 207 20.78 1.34 -14.12
N LEU A 208 20.09 1.94 -15.10
CA LEU A 208 20.32 3.35 -15.49
C LEU A 208 19.84 4.30 -14.38
N LEU A 209 18.65 4.02 -13.84
CA LEU A 209 18.10 4.80 -12.72
C LEU A 209 18.99 4.67 -11.49
N LEU A 210 19.48 3.47 -11.20
CA LEU A 210 20.43 3.21 -10.12
C LEU A 210 21.72 4.01 -10.33
N GLY A 211 22.30 3.97 -11.52
CA GLY A 211 23.54 4.70 -11.87
C GLY A 211 23.38 6.19 -11.63
N VAL A 212 22.31 6.81 -12.12
CA VAL A 212 22.01 8.22 -11.91
C VAL A 212 21.80 8.54 -10.42
N SER A 213 21.06 7.70 -9.71
CA SER A 213 20.78 7.89 -8.28
C SER A 213 22.05 7.82 -7.44
N VAL A 214 22.91 6.84 -7.69
CA VAL A 214 24.21 6.68 -7.01
C VAL A 214 25.13 7.87 -7.31
N TRP A 215 25.24 8.27 -8.58
CA TRP A 215 26.06 9.40 -8.98
C TRP A 215 25.67 10.70 -8.26
N ILE A 216 24.37 11.01 -8.19
CA ILE A 216 23.89 12.20 -7.51
C ILE A 216 24.16 12.11 -6.00
N ARG A 217 23.91 10.95 -5.36
CA ARG A 217 24.12 10.76 -3.91
C ARG A 217 25.58 10.85 -3.50
N LEU A 218 26.50 10.36 -4.32
CA LEU A 218 27.93 10.52 -4.07
C LEU A 218 28.35 11.99 -4.00
N SER A 219 27.70 12.87 -4.77
CA SER A 219 27.98 14.32 -4.79
C SER A 219 27.36 15.10 -3.63
N LEU A 220 26.54 14.47 -2.77
CA LEU A 220 25.93 15.11 -1.60
C LEU A 220 26.87 15.12 -0.40
N SER A 221 26.72 16.11 0.47
CA SER A 221 27.37 16.18 1.78
C SER A 221 26.58 15.40 2.82
N GLU A 222 27.23 14.97 3.92
CA GLU A 222 26.52 14.41 5.06
C GLU A 222 25.63 15.46 5.74
N SER A 223 24.56 15.03 6.44
CA SER A 223 23.60 15.94 7.05
C SER A 223 24.27 16.89 8.07
N PRO A 224 23.92 18.19 8.05
CA PRO A 224 24.50 19.17 8.98
C PRO A 224 24.25 18.80 10.44
N ALA A 225 23.07 18.25 10.77
CA ALA A 225 22.73 17.83 12.12
C ALA A 225 23.63 16.66 12.59
N PHE A 226 23.85 15.68 11.72
CA PHE A 226 24.74 14.56 12.02
C PHE A 226 26.20 15.00 12.16
N GLN A 227 26.68 15.89 11.28
CA GLN A 227 28.04 16.42 11.36
C GLN A 227 28.27 17.16 12.67
N LYS A 228 27.34 18.03 13.10
CA LYS A 228 27.39 18.74 14.38
C LYS A 228 27.43 17.79 15.55
N MET A 229 26.50 16.83 15.60
CA MET A 229 26.41 15.82 16.64
C MET A 229 27.70 14.99 16.73
N LYS A 230 28.30 14.60 15.61
CA LYS A 230 29.53 13.85 15.53
C LYS A 230 30.73 14.69 16.06
N ALA A 231 30.79 15.96 15.68
CA ALA A 231 31.83 16.88 16.16
C ALA A 231 31.75 17.11 17.68
N GLU A 232 30.53 17.12 18.25
CA GLU A 232 30.29 17.25 19.68
C GLU A 232 30.45 15.92 20.47
N GLY A 233 30.74 14.82 19.78
CA GLY A 233 30.89 13.50 20.41
C GLY A 233 29.61 12.89 20.98
N LYS A 234 28.43 13.36 20.53
CA LYS A 234 27.10 12.98 21.04
C LYS A 234 26.42 11.85 20.24
N THR A 235 27.13 11.18 19.34
CA THR A 235 26.58 10.06 18.58
C THR A 235 26.22 8.91 19.49
N SER A 236 25.08 8.24 19.24
CA SER A 236 24.69 7.04 19.99
C SER A 236 25.60 5.86 19.64
N LYS A 237 26.06 5.15 20.66
CA LYS A 237 26.80 3.88 20.50
C LYS A 237 25.85 2.67 20.44
N ALA A 238 24.61 2.84 20.90
CA ALA A 238 23.60 1.78 20.96
C ALA A 238 22.19 2.30 20.61
N PRO A 239 21.96 2.77 19.37
CA PRO A 239 20.69 3.40 18.98
C PRO A 239 19.46 2.52 19.25
N LEU A 240 19.56 1.20 19.08
CA LEU A 240 18.44 0.27 19.33
C LEU A 240 18.06 0.24 20.80
N SER A 241 19.05 0.13 21.69
CA SER A 241 18.82 0.12 23.15
C SER A 241 18.27 1.46 23.63
N GLU A 242 18.75 2.58 23.08
CA GLU A 242 18.23 3.89 23.41
C GLU A 242 16.81 4.11 22.88
N SER A 243 16.50 3.65 21.65
CA SER A 243 15.18 3.81 21.02
C SER A 243 14.13 2.92 21.68
N PHE A 244 14.46 1.65 21.93
CA PHE A 244 13.48 0.63 22.30
C PHE A 244 13.65 0.08 23.71
N GLY A 245 14.84 0.18 24.31
CA GLY A 245 15.12 -0.25 25.68
C GLY A 245 14.78 0.81 26.74
N GLN A 246 14.66 2.07 26.36
CA GLN A 246 14.30 3.15 27.28
C GLN A 246 12.83 3.54 27.10
N TRP A 247 12.02 3.39 28.16
CA TRP A 247 10.59 3.67 28.11
C TRP A 247 10.25 5.08 27.61
N LYS A 248 11.07 6.08 27.95
CA LYS A 248 10.89 7.45 27.46
C LYS A 248 10.82 7.53 25.93
N ASN A 249 11.69 6.83 25.24
CA ASN A 249 11.78 6.81 23.77
C ASN A 249 10.79 5.80 23.17
N LEU A 250 10.69 4.60 23.73
CA LEU A 250 9.76 3.57 23.27
C LEU A 250 8.31 4.05 23.30
N LYS A 251 7.91 4.81 24.32
CA LYS A 251 6.58 5.42 24.38
C LYS A 251 6.31 6.31 23.17
N ILE A 252 7.30 7.10 22.73
CA ILE A 252 7.15 7.97 21.55
C ILE A 252 7.04 7.13 20.28
N VAL A 253 7.81 6.04 20.16
CA VAL A 253 7.73 5.09 19.03
C VAL A 253 6.34 4.46 18.94
N ILE A 254 5.77 4.01 20.06
CA ILE A 254 4.42 3.44 20.12
C ILE A 254 3.36 4.49 19.73
N LEU A 255 3.49 5.71 20.26
CA LEU A 255 2.59 6.82 19.91
C LEU A 255 2.72 7.20 18.43
N ALA A 256 3.93 7.22 17.87
CA ALA A 256 4.16 7.44 16.45
C ALA A 256 3.51 6.34 15.59
N LEU A 257 3.53 5.08 16.04
CA LEU A 257 2.88 3.98 15.35
C LEU A 257 1.36 4.12 15.40
N VAL A 258 0.79 4.12 16.61
CA VAL A 258 -0.68 4.02 16.79
C VAL A 258 -1.39 5.34 16.55
N GLY A 259 -0.80 6.45 17.00
CA GLY A 259 -1.39 7.79 16.91
C GLY A 259 -1.05 8.55 15.62
N LEU A 260 -0.25 7.96 14.71
CA LEU A 260 0.17 8.67 13.51
C LEU A 260 0.26 7.75 12.29
N THR A 261 1.25 6.82 12.24
CA THR A 261 1.58 6.09 11.01
C THR A 261 0.61 4.99 10.65
N ALA A 262 -0.04 4.32 11.60
CA ALA A 262 -1.04 3.30 11.31
C ALA A 262 -2.25 3.88 10.57
N GLY A 263 -2.80 5.01 11.05
CA GLY A 263 -3.90 5.70 10.38
C GLY A 263 -3.49 6.30 9.05
N GLN A 264 -2.31 6.93 8.99
CA GLN A 264 -1.76 7.43 7.73
C GLN A 264 -1.66 6.30 6.69
N ALA A 265 -1.14 5.14 7.09
CA ALA A 265 -0.94 4.02 6.20
C ALA A 265 -2.26 3.47 5.65
N VAL A 266 -3.25 3.23 6.49
CA VAL A 266 -4.54 2.71 6.00
C VAL A 266 -5.27 3.72 5.11
N VAL A 267 -5.15 5.02 5.36
CA VAL A 267 -5.70 6.05 4.47
C VAL A 267 -4.97 6.04 3.12
N TRP A 268 -3.64 5.94 3.14
CA TRP A 268 -2.83 5.91 1.92
C TRP A 268 -3.17 4.69 1.04
N TYR A 269 -3.17 3.49 1.61
CA TYR A 269 -3.49 2.27 0.88
C TYR A 269 -4.95 2.19 0.44
N SER A 270 -5.88 2.78 1.19
CA SER A 270 -7.29 2.85 0.78
C SER A 270 -7.51 3.73 -0.43
N GLY A 271 -6.83 4.89 -0.49
CA GLY A 271 -7.00 5.87 -1.56
C GLY A 271 -6.37 5.48 -2.89
N GLN A 272 -5.44 4.54 -2.88
CA GLN A 272 -4.73 4.11 -4.09
C GLN A 272 -5.00 2.65 -4.44
N PHE A 273 -4.54 1.71 -3.60
CA PHE A 273 -4.62 0.28 -3.94
C PHE A 273 -5.99 -0.33 -3.68
N TYR A 274 -6.59 -0.08 -2.53
CA TYR A 274 -7.91 -0.64 -2.25
C TYR A 274 -8.97 -0.08 -3.20
N ALA A 275 -8.90 1.21 -3.51
CA ALA A 275 -9.79 1.83 -4.50
C ALA A 275 -9.65 1.18 -5.89
N LEU A 276 -8.42 0.89 -6.35
CA LEU A 276 -8.18 0.18 -7.60
C LEU A 276 -8.75 -1.23 -7.57
N PHE A 277 -8.48 -1.98 -6.50
CA PHE A 277 -9.03 -3.35 -6.36
C PHE A 277 -10.56 -3.34 -6.24
N PHE A 278 -11.12 -2.36 -5.55
CA PHE A 278 -12.58 -2.20 -5.47
C PHE A 278 -13.20 -1.96 -6.84
N LEU A 279 -12.62 -1.08 -7.65
CA LEU A 279 -13.05 -0.84 -9.03
C LEU A 279 -12.98 -2.11 -9.88
N THR A 280 -11.86 -2.82 -9.83
CA THR A 280 -11.62 -3.98 -10.72
C THR A 280 -12.29 -5.25 -10.23
N ALA A 281 -12.14 -5.60 -8.96
CA ALA A 281 -12.66 -6.84 -8.39
C ALA A 281 -14.13 -6.73 -7.99
N GLN A 282 -14.55 -5.68 -7.29
CA GLN A 282 -15.94 -5.54 -6.83
C GLN A 282 -16.85 -4.93 -7.88
N LEU A 283 -16.43 -3.82 -8.49
CA LEU A 283 -17.25 -3.13 -9.50
C LEU A 283 -17.07 -3.65 -10.92
N LYS A 284 -16.15 -4.60 -11.12
CA LYS A 284 -15.91 -5.26 -12.42
C LYS A 284 -15.59 -4.29 -13.56
N VAL A 285 -14.96 -3.16 -13.21
CA VAL A 285 -14.45 -2.20 -14.19
C VAL A 285 -13.23 -2.81 -14.87
N ASP A 286 -13.11 -2.60 -16.18
CA ASP A 286 -11.94 -2.99 -16.94
C ASP A 286 -10.65 -2.43 -16.33
N ALA A 287 -9.62 -3.28 -16.23
CA ALA A 287 -8.38 -2.94 -15.54
C ALA A 287 -7.67 -1.72 -16.16
N THR A 288 -7.67 -1.59 -17.49
CA THR A 288 -7.06 -0.44 -18.17
C THR A 288 -7.82 0.85 -17.83
N THR A 289 -9.14 0.83 -17.89
CA THR A 289 -9.99 1.97 -17.53
C THR A 289 -9.80 2.35 -16.05
N ALA A 290 -9.80 1.39 -15.15
CA ALA A 290 -9.59 1.62 -13.72
C ALA A 290 -8.20 2.25 -13.44
N ASN A 291 -7.13 1.72 -14.04
CA ASN A 291 -5.78 2.26 -13.90
C ASN A 291 -5.67 3.69 -14.45
N LEU A 292 -6.30 3.99 -15.59
CA LEU A 292 -6.30 5.34 -16.15
C LEU A 292 -7.04 6.34 -15.25
N MET A 293 -8.16 5.94 -14.66
CA MET A 293 -8.91 6.79 -13.74
C MET A 293 -8.13 7.04 -12.44
N ILE A 294 -7.47 6.03 -11.89
CA ILE A 294 -6.58 6.18 -10.73
C ILE A 294 -5.40 7.10 -11.08
N ALA A 295 -4.76 6.89 -12.23
CA ALA A 295 -3.66 7.74 -12.70
C ALA A 295 -4.09 9.21 -12.86
N ALA A 296 -5.27 9.47 -13.40
CA ALA A 296 -5.84 10.81 -13.52
C ALA A 296 -6.07 11.44 -12.13
N ALA A 297 -6.66 10.71 -11.20
CA ALA A 297 -6.88 11.18 -9.83
C ALA A 297 -5.55 11.47 -9.10
N LEU A 298 -4.54 10.63 -9.27
CA LEU A 298 -3.21 10.83 -8.71
C LEU A 298 -2.51 12.05 -9.33
N LEU A 299 -2.62 12.24 -10.65
CA LEU A 299 -2.04 13.40 -11.32
C LEU A 299 -2.59 14.73 -10.78
N ILE A 300 -3.92 14.80 -10.62
CA ILE A 300 -4.59 15.97 -10.05
C ILE A 300 -4.25 16.13 -8.56
N GLY A 301 -4.14 15.03 -7.83
CA GLY A 301 -3.90 15.02 -6.38
C GLY A 301 -2.46 15.30 -5.97
N THR A 302 -1.48 14.94 -6.80
CA THR A 302 -0.04 15.04 -6.44
C THR A 302 0.40 16.43 -5.95
N PRO A 303 0.00 17.57 -6.56
CA PRO A 303 0.36 18.89 -6.04
C PRO A 303 -0.07 19.13 -4.60
N PHE A 304 -1.14 18.49 -4.14
CA PHE A 304 -1.68 18.67 -2.79
C PHE A 304 -0.79 18.10 -1.69
N PHE A 305 0.12 17.18 -1.99
CA PHE A 305 1.17 16.79 -1.04
C PHE A 305 1.98 18.00 -0.60
N VAL A 306 2.41 18.82 -1.56
CA VAL A 306 3.20 20.03 -1.29
C VAL A 306 2.33 21.12 -0.66
N VAL A 307 1.07 21.25 -1.08
CA VAL A 307 0.11 22.18 -0.49
C VAL A 307 -0.08 21.89 1.00
N PHE A 308 -0.42 20.65 1.37
CA PHE A 308 -0.64 20.30 2.78
C PHE A 308 0.67 20.23 3.57
N GLY A 309 1.79 19.83 2.96
CA GLY A 309 3.10 19.93 3.58
C GLY A 309 3.46 21.37 3.93
N THR A 310 3.28 22.29 3.00
CA THR A 310 3.52 23.72 3.21
C THR A 310 2.53 24.34 4.22
N LEU A 311 1.25 23.97 4.12
CA LEU A 311 0.23 24.43 5.05
C LEU A 311 0.55 23.95 6.49
N SER A 312 1.12 22.76 6.63
CA SER A 312 1.51 22.21 7.92
C SER A 312 2.61 23.04 8.63
N ASP A 313 3.44 23.74 7.89
CA ASP A 313 4.43 24.68 8.46
C ASP A 313 3.76 25.90 9.12
N LYS A 314 2.55 26.25 8.67
CA LYS A 314 1.78 27.39 9.18
C LYS A 314 0.84 27.01 10.33
N ILE A 315 -0.04 26.04 10.12
CA ILE A 315 -1.09 25.68 11.07
C ILE A 315 -0.76 24.50 11.97
N GLY A 316 0.29 23.75 11.66
CA GLY A 316 0.74 22.56 12.40
C GLY A 316 0.59 21.27 11.60
N ARG A 317 1.39 20.25 11.99
CA ARG A 317 1.37 18.89 11.37
C ARG A 317 0.14 18.11 11.79
N LYS A 318 -0.07 18.07 13.11
CA LYS A 318 -1.13 17.31 13.77
C LYS A 318 -2.54 17.65 13.27
N PRO A 319 -2.97 18.92 13.17
CA PRO A 319 -4.33 19.25 12.74
C PRO A 319 -4.67 18.72 11.35
N ILE A 320 -3.72 18.79 10.40
CA ILE A 320 -3.94 18.33 9.02
C ILE A 320 -4.05 16.81 8.96
N ILE A 321 -3.13 16.10 9.63
CA ILE A 321 -3.13 14.62 9.65
C ILE A 321 -4.41 14.11 10.32
N MET A 322 -4.79 14.67 11.47
CA MET A 322 -6.00 14.26 12.19
C MET A 322 -7.27 14.60 11.40
N ALA A 323 -7.32 15.74 10.71
CA ALA A 323 -8.42 16.07 9.81
C ALA A 323 -8.54 15.07 8.65
N GLY A 324 -7.43 14.64 8.07
CA GLY A 324 -7.42 13.59 7.04
C GLY A 324 -7.97 12.26 7.56
N CYS A 325 -7.55 11.83 8.75
CA CYS A 325 -8.09 10.62 9.39
C CYS A 325 -9.59 10.76 9.70
N LEU A 326 -10.03 11.90 10.22
CA LEU A 326 -11.46 12.16 10.52
C LEU A 326 -12.30 12.08 9.24
N LEU A 327 -11.87 12.76 8.17
CA LEU A 327 -12.59 12.74 6.90
C LEU A 327 -12.63 11.33 6.30
N ALA A 328 -11.56 10.54 6.43
CA ALA A 328 -11.56 9.15 6.01
C ALA A 328 -12.62 8.33 6.76
N VAL A 329 -12.66 8.42 8.09
CA VAL A 329 -13.64 7.72 8.93
C VAL A 329 -15.07 8.07 8.54
N VAL A 330 -15.34 9.34 8.29
CA VAL A 330 -16.72 9.82 8.01
C VAL A 330 -17.13 9.56 6.55
N THR A 331 -16.19 9.65 5.59
CA THR A 331 -16.55 9.69 4.17
C THR A 331 -16.36 8.38 3.41
N TYR A 332 -15.65 7.40 3.95
CA TYR A 332 -15.36 6.17 3.19
C TYR A 332 -16.63 5.42 2.77
N PHE A 333 -17.56 5.15 3.65
CA PHE A 333 -18.80 4.47 3.27
C PHE A 333 -19.59 5.23 2.19
N PRO A 334 -19.93 6.53 2.37
CA PRO A 334 -20.66 7.26 1.33
C PRO A 334 -19.87 7.38 0.02
N VAL A 335 -18.55 7.60 0.07
CA VAL A 335 -17.72 7.73 -1.14
C VAL A 335 -17.68 6.41 -1.93
N PHE A 336 -17.45 5.28 -1.26
CA PHE A 336 -17.43 3.98 -1.94
C PHE A 336 -18.81 3.56 -2.47
N LYS A 337 -19.90 3.96 -1.80
CA LYS A 337 -21.25 3.77 -2.31
C LYS A 337 -21.48 4.60 -3.59
N MET A 338 -21.17 5.90 -3.54
CA MET A 338 -21.25 6.76 -4.74
C MET A 338 -20.33 6.26 -5.86
N LEU A 339 -19.15 5.71 -5.52
CA LEU A 339 -18.23 5.12 -6.48
C LEU A 339 -18.87 3.92 -7.20
N THR A 340 -19.62 3.08 -6.47
CA THR A 340 -20.38 1.97 -7.07
C THR A 340 -21.43 2.48 -8.05
N GLU A 341 -22.20 3.49 -7.65
CA GLU A 341 -23.24 4.10 -8.50
C GLU A 341 -22.66 4.76 -9.76
N ALA A 342 -21.49 5.41 -9.63
CA ALA A 342 -20.84 6.10 -10.74
C ALA A 342 -20.13 5.14 -11.71
N ALA A 343 -19.43 4.12 -11.17
CA ALA A 343 -18.59 3.23 -11.97
C ALA A 343 -19.35 2.01 -12.52
N ASN A 344 -20.37 1.50 -11.82
CA ASN A 344 -21.20 0.41 -12.28
C ASN A 344 -22.67 0.59 -11.83
N PRO A 345 -23.43 1.48 -12.50
CA PRO A 345 -24.82 1.76 -12.13
C PRO A 345 -25.76 0.56 -12.27
N ASP A 346 -25.46 -0.39 -13.17
CA ASP A 346 -26.26 -1.60 -13.32
C ASP A 346 -26.10 -2.52 -12.11
N LEU A 347 -24.87 -2.65 -11.58
CA LEU A 347 -24.62 -3.39 -10.33
C LEU A 347 -25.32 -2.72 -9.13
N ALA A 348 -25.22 -1.42 -9.01
CA ALA A 348 -25.89 -0.67 -7.95
C ALA A 348 -27.42 -0.87 -7.98
N ARG A 349 -28.00 -0.85 -9.18
CA ARG A 349 -29.44 -1.12 -9.38
C ARG A 349 -29.81 -2.55 -9.02
N ALA A 350 -29.04 -3.53 -9.50
CA ALA A 350 -29.30 -4.95 -9.22
C ALA A 350 -29.27 -5.23 -7.71
N GLN A 351 -28.28 -4.70 -6.99
CA GLN A 351 -28.18 -4.82 -5.54
C GLN A 351 -29.39 -4.18 -4.80
N ALA A 352 -29.92 -3.08 -5.31
CA ALA A 352 -31.07 -2.40 -4.72
C ALA A 352 -32.40 -3.10 -4.98
N THR A 353 -32.55 -3.77 -6.14
CA THR A 353 -33.83 -4.37 -6.59
C THR A 353 -33.93 -5.87 -6.37
N ALA A 354 -32.80 -6.59 -6.39
CA ALA A 354 -32.75 -8.04 -6.28
C ALA A 354 -31.63 -8.44 -5.31
N GLY A 355 -31.85 -8.25 -4.01
CA GLY A 355 -30.94 -8.66 -2.97
C GLY A 355 -30.68 -10.17 -3.01
N VAL A 356 -29.46 -10.56 -2.66
CA VAL A 356 -29.04 -11.95 -2.53
C VAL A 356 -28.91 -12.31 -1.05
N THR A 357 -29.47 -13.44 -0.66
CA THR A 357 -29.34 -14.00 0.70
C THR A 357 -28.75 -15.40 0.63
N VAL A 358 -27.92 -15.74 1.59
CA VAL A 358 -27.44 -17.10 1.81
C VAL A 358 -27.94 -17.57 3.17
N THR A 359 -28.89 -18.51 3.16
CA THR A 359 -29.38 -19.17 4.38
C THR A 359 -28.63 -20.47 4.56
N ALA A 360 -27.83 -20.59 5.63
CA ALA A 360 -27.00 -21.76 5.88
C ALA A 360 -26.82 -22.02 7.36
N ASP A 361 -26.53 -23.27 7.74
CA ASP A 361 -26.08 -23.61 9.09
C ASP A 361 -24.71 -22.94 9.35
N PRO A 362 -24.60 -21.98 10.30
CA PRO A 362 -23.35 -21.26 10.56
C PRO A 362 -22.19 -22.17 10.96
N ALA A 363 -22.47 -23.32 11.57
CA ALA A 363 -21.46 -24.28 11.99
C ALA A 363 -20.74 -24.97 10.82
N THR A 364 -21.34 -24.97 9.62
CA THR A 364 -20.77 -25.58 8.41
C THR A 364 -20.03 -24.58 7.52
N CYS A 365 -20.00 -23.31 7.89
CA CYS A 365 -19.40 -22.24 7.09
C CYS A 365 -17.95 -21.99 7.52
N SER A 366 -17.00 -22.22 6.62
CA SER A 366 -15.60 -21.92 6.82
C SER A 366 -15.30 -20.42 6.59
N PHE A 367 -14.17 -19.97 7.13
CA PHE A 367 -13.67 -18.62 6.89
C PHE A 367 -13.24 -18.45 5.41
N GLN A 368 -14.01 -17.70 4.65
CA GLN A 368 -13.81 -17.51 3.20
C GLN A 368 -12.61 -16.65 2.83
N GLY A 369 -12.10 -15.86 3.77
CA GLY A 369 -10.98 -14.95 3.57
C GLY A 369 -9.60 -15.58 3.72
N ASN A 370 -9.49 -16.91 3.82
CA ASN A 370 -8.19 -17.58 3.91
C ASN A 370 -7.46 -17.53 2.54
N PRO A 371 -6.37 -16.78 2.42
CA PRO A 371 -5.68 -16.57 1.14
C PRO A 371 -4.93 -17.81 0.65
N VAL A 372 -4.66 -18.78 1.52
CA VAL A 372 -3.96 -20.03 1.17
C VAL A 372 -4.89 -21.22 0.97
N ALA A 373 -6.19 -21.04 1.18
CA ALA A 373 -7.17 -22.09 0.96
C ALA A 373 -7.44 -22.30 -0.54
N ARG A 374 -7.45 -23.56 -0.95
CA ARG A 374 -7.78 -23.98 -2.31
C ARG A 374 -9.29 -24.12 -2.47
N GLU A 375 -9.78 -24.20 -3.69
CA GLU A 375 -11.22 -24.41 -3.95
C GLU A 375 -11.74 -25.70 -3.29
N ILE A 376 -10.96 -26.76 -3.29
CA ILE A 376 -11.29 -28.04 -2.68
C ILE A 376 -11.33 -28.05 -1.14
N ASP A 377 -10.85 -27.00 -0.50
CA ASP A 377 -10.91 -26.86 0.96
C ASP A 377 -12.30 -26.34 1.40
N PHE A 378 -13.07 -25.78 0.46
CA PHE A 378 -14.44 -25.29 0.63
C PHE A 378 -15.46 -26.35 0.18
N ARG A 379 -15.75 -27.33 1.04
CA ARG A 379 -16.53 -28.55 0.68
C ARG A 379 -17.98 -28.52 1.13
N SER A 380 -18.28 -27.76 2.18
CA SER A 380 -19.63 -27.69 2.71
C SER A 380 -20.56 -26.98 1.72
N SER A 381 -21.84 -27.23 1.82
CA SER A 381 -22.87 -26.55 1.05
C SER A 381 -22.78 -25.01 1.26
N CYS A 382 -22.56 -24.58 2.51
CA CYS A 382 -22.34 -23.17 2.85
C CYS A 382 -21.12 -22.59 2.13
N ASP A 383 -20.00 -23.30 2.17
CA ASP A 383 -18.74 -22.83 1.58
C ASP A 383 -18.84 -22.69 0.07
N ILE A 384 -19.43 -23.68 -0.62
CA ILE A 384 -19.60 -23.66 -2.06
C ILE A 384 -20.47 -22.47 -2.49
N ALA A 385 -21.58 -22.23 -1.78
CA ALA A 385 -22.46 -21.11 -2.05
C ALA A 385 -21.75 -19.76 -1.89
N LYS A 386 -21.17 -19.53 -0.72
CA LYS A 386 -20.49 -18.27 -0.38
C LYS A 386 -19.27 -18.03 -1.27
N ARG A 387 -18.46 -19.07 -1.50
CA ARG A 387 -17.27 -18.97 -2.35
C ARG A 387 -17.62 -18.52 -3.76
N TYR A 388 -18.66 -19.09 -4.35
CA TYR A 388 -19.09 -18.72 -5.69
C TYR A 388 -19.56 -17.25 -5.76
N LEU A 389 -20.37 -16.80 -4.80
CA LEU A 389 -20.84 -15.43 -4.74
C LEU A 389 -19.70 -14.44 -4.55
N VAL A 390 -18.77 -14.72 -3.64
CA VAL A 390 -17.58 -13.90 -3.40
C VAL A 390 -16.70 -13.78 -4.66
N GLN A 391 -16.42 -14.90 -5.33
CA GLN A 391 -15.62 -14.93 -6.56
C GLN A 391 -16.25 -14.13 -7.70
N ASN A 392 -17.59 -14.03 -7.71
CA ASN A 392 -18.33 -13.23 -8.69
C ASN A 392 -18.65 -11.81 -8.19
N SER A 393 -18.10 -11.41 -7.05
CA SER A 393 -18.31 -10.08 -6.45
C SER A 393 -19.79 -9.76 -6.20
N VAL A 394 -20.57 -10.77 -5.85
CA VAL A 394 -21.97 -10.63 -5.49
C VAL A 394 -22.08 -10.46 -3.99
N SER A 395 -22.57 -9.31 -3.56
CA SER A 395 -22.90 -9.08 -2.14
C SER A 395 -24.15 -9.86 -1.75
N TYR A 396 -24.11 -10.47 -0.57
CA TYR A 396 -25.23 -11.23 -0.03
C TYR A 396 -25.40 -11.00 1.48
N GLU A 397 -26.59 -11.23 1.95
CA GLU A 397 -26.91 -11.23 3.39
C GLU A 397 -26.82 -12.66 3.94
N ASN A 398 -26.20 -12.81 5.10
CA ASN A 398 -26.10 -14.09 5.79
C ASN A 398 -27.31 -14.29 6.70
N VAL A 399 -28.04 -15.37 6.50
CA VAL A 399 -29.17 -15.79 7.34
C VAL A 399 -28.83 -17.14 7.98
N ALA A 400 -28.97 -17.24 9.29
CA ALA A 400 -28.77 -18.50 9.98
C ALA A 400 -29.86 -19.52 9.61
N GLY A 401 -29.44 -20.66 9.07
CA GLY A 401 -30.29 -21.79 8.78
C GLY A 401 -30.36 -22.79 9.94
N ALA A 402 -31.22 -23.78 9.82
CA ALA A 402 -31.33 -24.85 10.80
C ALA A 402 -30.02 -25.68 10.85
N PRO A 403 -29.65 -26.22 12.04
CA PRO A 403 -28.49 -27.11 12.15
C PRO A 403 -28.56 -28.29 11.17
N GLY A 404 -27.47 -28.52 10.43
CA GLY A 404 -27.38 -29.61 9.45
C GLY A 404 -28.09 -29.33 8.11
N SER A 405 -28.74 -28.17 7.93
CA SER A 405 -29.36 -27.83 6.65
C SER A 405 -28.31 -27.45 5.58
N LYS A 406 -28.61 -27.82 4.34
CA LYS A 406 -27.81 -27.30 3.21
C LYS A 406 -28.05 -25.82 3.01
N ALA A 407 -27.04 -25.14 2.46
CA ALA A 407 -27.15 -23.73 2.13
C ALA A 407 -28.12 -23.49 0.97
N VAL A 408 -28.92 -22.46 1.10
CA VAL A 408 -29.86 -21.99 0.08
C VAL A 408 -29.50 -20.55 -0.30
N VAL A 409 -29.20 -20.37 -1.59
CA VAL A 409 -29.00 -19.03 -2.17
C VAL A 409 -30.35 -18.54 -2.69
N LYS A 410 -30.80 -17.38 -2.21
CA LYS A 410 -31.98 -16.70 -2.70
C LYS A 410 -31.58 -15.48 -3.49
N ILE A 411 -32.09 -15.34 -4.72
CA ILE A 411 -31.85 -14.22 -5.62
C ILE A 411 -33.22 -13.69 -6.07
N GLY A 412 -33.63 -12.54 -5.53
CA GLY A 412 -35.00 -12.09 -5.70
C GLY A 412 -35.97 -13.13 -5.13
N ASP A 413 -36.87 -13.66 -5.97
CA ASP A 413 -37.85 -14.68 -5.56
C ASP A 413 -37.40 -16.12 -5.81
N LYS A 414 -36.25 -16.33 -6.45
CA LYS A 414 -35.73 -17.65 -6.76
C LYS A 414 -34.79 -18.18 -5.66
N THR A 415 -34.86 -19.48 -5.43
CA THR A 415 -34.02 -20.19 -4.44
C THR A 415 -33.29 -21.35 -5.10
N ILE A 416 -32.01 -21.50 -4.78
CA ILE A 416 -31.14 -22.57 -5.29
C ILE A 416 -30.42 -23.20 -4.10
N GLU A 417 -30.58 -24.51 -3.92
CA GLU A 417 -29.84 -25.26 -2.91
C GLU A 417 -28.42 -25.55 -3.39
N ALA A 418 -27.43 -25.32 -2.54
CA ALA A 418 -26.04 -25.59 -2.86
C ALA A 418 -25.66 -27.04 -2.52
N PRO A 419 -24.86 -27.70 -3.37
CA PRO A 419 -24.41 -29.07 -3.12
C PRO A 419 -23.33 -29.15 -2.03
N VAL A 420 -23.04 -30.35 -1.56
CA VAL A 420 -21.88 -30.70 -0.73
C VAL A 420 -20.82 -31.32 -1.65
N GLY A 421 -19.55 -30.94 -1.48
CA GLY A 421 -18.45 -31.46 -2.29
C GLY A 421 -17.69 -32.60 -1.60
N ASN A 422 -17.49 -33.72 -2.28
CA ASN A 422 -16.61 -34.80 -1.84
C ASN A 422 -15.28 -34.70 -2.59
N VAL A 423 -14.16 -34.85 -1.88
CA VAL A 423 -12.82 -34.71 -2.44
C VAL A 423 -12.10 -36.05 -2.42
N VAL A 424 -11.66 -36.50 -3.60
CA VAL A 424 -10.85 -37.71 -3.81
C VAL A 424 -9.59 -37.30 -4.59
N ASN A 425 -8.43 -37.73 -4.15
CA ASN A 425 -7.13 -37.43 -4.78
C ASN A 425 -6.91 -35.91 -5.07
N LEU A 426 -7.20 -35.07 -4.08
CA LEU A 426 -7.04 -33.60 -4.15
C LEU A 426 -7.88 -32.92 -5.26
N LYS A 427 -9.00 -33.54 -5.66
CA LYS A 427 -9.99 -33.00 -6.60
C LYS A 427 -11.40 -33.36 -6.11
N PHE A 428 -12.39 -32.57 -6.49
CA PHE A 428 -13.78 -33.01 -6.33
C PHE A 428 -14.01 -34.27 -7.15
N ASP A 429 -14.74 -35.22 -6.60
CA ASP A 429 -15.16 -36.41 -7.35
C ASP A 429 -16.07 -36.00 -8.52
N GLU A 430 -16.26 -36.89 -9.49
CA GLU A 430 -17.00 -36.54 -10.74
C GLU A 430 -18.44 -36.15 -10.47
N GLY A 431 -19.10 -36.79 -9.48
CA GLY A 431 -20.46 -36.45 -9.09
C GLY A 431 -20.57 -35.07 -8.48
N SER A 432 -19.73 -34.77 -7.47
CA SER A 432 -19.68 -33.47 -6.84
C SER A 432 -19.31 -32.37 -7.83
N ALA A 433 -18.35 -32.63 -8.73
CA ALA A 433 -17.95 -31.65 -9.73
C ALA A 433 -19.12 -31.29 -10.67
N LYS A 434 -19.92 -32.25 -11.08
CA LYS A 434 -21.13 -32.02 -11.91
C LYS A 434 -22.20 -31.22 -11.17
N GLU A 435 -22.47 -31.57 -9.92
CA GLU A 435 -23.47 -30.88 -9.07
C GLU A 435 -23.03 -29.44 -8.78
N ILE A 436 -21.76 -29.22 -8.46
CA ILE A 436 -21.19 -27.88 -8.24
C ILE A 436 -21.27 -27.05 -9.53
N ALA A 437 -20.95 -27.63 -10.68
CA ALA A 437 -21.04 -26.94 -11.97
C ALA A 437 -22.49 -26.56 -12.31
N ALA A 438 -23.46 -27.46 -12.08
CA ALA A 438 -24.87 -27.18 -12.27
C ALA A 438 -25.38 -26.06 -11.35
N PHE A 439 -25.00 -26.10 -10.08
CA PHE A 439 -25.30 -25.04 -9.10
C PHE A 439 -24.76 -23.69 -9.56
N LYS A 440 -23.46 -23.63 -9.90
CA LYS A 440 -22.80 -22.39 -10.38
C LYS A 440 -23.50 -21.83 -11.62
N LYS A 441 -23.91 -22.68 -12.55
CA LYS A 441 -24.64 -22.30 -13.75
C LYS A 441 -26.02 -21.72 -13.42
N SER A 442 -26.79 -22.38 -12.56
CA SER A 442 -28.11 -21.89 -12.13
C SER A 442 -28.04 -20.54 -11.44
N VAL A 443 -27.07 -20.38 -10.51
CA VAL A 443 -26.85 -19.09 -9.83
C VAL A 443 -26.47 -18.00 -10.83
N ALA A 444 -25.59 -18.29 -11.81
CA ALA A 444 -25.19 -17.34 -12.84
C ALA A 444 -26.37 -16.88 -13.71
N GLU A 445 -27.24 -17.83 -14.09
CA GLU A 445 -28.45 -17.54 -14.89
C GLU A 445 -29.43 -16.66 -14.11
N ASP A 446 -29.68 -16.97 -12.85
CA ASP A 446 -30.58 -16.21 -11.99
C ASP A 446 -30.03 -14.81 -11.65
N LEU A 447 -28.73 -14.67 -11.43
CA LEU A 447 -28.07 -13.37 -11.27
C LEU A 447 -28.22 -12.51 -12.54
N LYS A 448 -28.06 -13.12 -13.73
CA LYS A 448 -28.23 -12.41 -15.00
C LYS A 448 -29.68 -11.94 -15.19
N VAL A 449 -30.67 -12.78 -14.88
CA VAL A 449 -32.10 -12.42 -14.91
C VAL A 449 -32.41 -11.31 -13.91
N ALA A 450 -31.78 -11.33 -12.73
CA ALA A 450 -31.90 -10.30 -11.71
C ALA A 450 -31.18 -8.98 -12.06
N GLY A 451 -30.48 -8.90 -13.18
CA GLY A 451 -29.84 -7.69 -13.68
C GLY A 451 -28.38 -7.50 -13.21
N TYR A 452 -27.77 -8.50 -12.56
CA TYR A 452 -26.36 -8.41 -12.16
C TYR A 452 -25.44 -8.45 -13.40
N PRO A 453 -24.62 -7.41 -13.62
CA PRO A 453 -23.75 -7.36 -14.79
C PRO A 453 -22.52 -8.25 -14.61
N ALA A 454 -22.07 -8.89 -15.68
CA ALA A 454 -20.80 -9.63 -15.69
C ALA A 454 -19.59 -8.69 -15.68
N LYS A 455 -19.73 -7.49 -16.26
CA LYS A 455 -18.72 -6.42 -16.31
C LYS A 455 -19.42 -5.07 -16.24
N ALA A 456 -18.70 -4.04 -15.77
CA ALA A 456 -19.18 -2.67 -15.86
C ALA A 456 -19.29 -2.23 -17.33
N ASP A 457 -20.38 -1.56 -17.69
CA ASP A 457 -20.57 -1.00 -19.03
C ASP A 457 -19.89 0.37 -19.13
N PRO A 458 -18.83 0.52 -19.94
CA PRO A 458 -18.13 1.80 -20.09
C PRO A 458 -19.02 2.95 -20.61
N ALA A 459 -20.09 2.63 -21.32
CA ALA A 459 -21.03 3.62 -21.85
C ALA A 459 -21.95 4.20 -20.78
N LYS A 460 -22.24 3.44 -19.73
CA LYS A 460 -23.08 3.85 -18.61
C LYS A 460 -22.28 4.45 -17.43
N MET A 461 -20.97 4.27 -17.46
CA MET A 461 -20.07 4.76 -16.40
C MET A 461 -19.97 6.28 -16.44
N ASN A 462 -20.18 6.93 -15.31
CA ASN A 462 -19.84 8.34 -15.12
C ASN A 462 -18.36 8.49 -14.78
N LYS A 463 -17.49 8.51 -15.80
CA LYS A 463 -16.04 8.57 -15.64
C LYS A 463 -15.57 9.82 -14.89
N VAL A 464 -16.21 10.96 -15.13
CA VAL A 464 -15.85 12.23 -14.49
C VAL A 464 -16.12 12.15 -12.99
N LEU A 465 -17.33 11.73 -12.60
CA LEU A 465 -17.67 11.56 -11.18
C LEU A 465 -16.78 10.51 -10.50
N THR A 466 -16.51 9.40 -11.20
CA THR A 466 -15.60 8.36 -10.69
C THR A 466 -14.20 8.93 -10.39
N VAL A 467 -13.62 9.70 -11.32
CA VAL A 467 -12.31 10.36 -11.12
C VAL A 467 -12.36 11.38 -9.98
N LEU A 468 -13.44 12.14 -9.85
CA LEU A 468 -13.60 13.10 -8.75
C LEU A 468 -13.69 12.41 -7.37
N LEU A 469 -14.38 11.28 -7.28
CA LEU A 469 -14.46 10.47 -6.06
C LEU A 469 -13.10 9.85 -5.71
N LEU A 470 -12.38 9.34 -6.70
CA LEU A 470 -11.01 8.85 -6.54
C LEU A 470 -10.07 9.98 -6.13
N PHE A 471 -10.20 11.16 -6.73
CA PHE A 471 -9.45 12.36 -6.35
C PHE A 471 -9.73 12.75 -4.88
N TRP A 472 -10.98 12.66 -4.41
CA TRP A 472 -11.30 12.88 -2.99
C TRP A 472 -10.50 11.93 -2.09
N LEU A 473 -10.46 10.63 -2.43
CA LEU A 473 -9.67 9.66 -1.67
C LEU A 473 -8.18 10.01 -1.69
N VAL A 474 -7.64 10.41 -2.84
CA VAL A 474 -6.24 10.86 -2.96
C VAL A 474 -5.99 12.14 -2.16
N LEU A 475 -6.96 13.06 -2.11
CA LEU A 475 -6.85 14.28 -1.31
C LEU A 475 -6.67 13.95 0.18
N LEU A 476 -7.42 12.98 0.70
CA LEU A 476 -7.24 12.48 2.07
C LEU A 476 -5.84 11.89 2.28
N VAL A 477 -5.33 11.16 1.29
CA VAL A 477 -3.94 10.65 1.31
C VAL A 477 -2.96 11.80 1.45
N THR A 478 -3.12 12.87 0.67
CA THR A 478 -2.20 14.03 0.72
C THR A 478 -2.24 14.76 2.05
N MET A 479 -3.40 14.79 2.72
CA MET A 479 -3.54 15.37 4.07
C MET A 479 -2.75 14.58 5.12
N VAL A 480 -2.87 13.26 5.12
CA VAL A 480 -2.19 12.42 6.13
C VAL A 480 -0.72 12.20 5.82
N TYR A 481 -0.34 12.21 4.55
CA TYR A 481 1.01 11.85 4.10
C TYR A 481 1.91 13.05 3.83
N GLY A 482 1.38 14.19 3.42
CA GLY A 482 2.17 15.41 3.16
C GLY A 482 3.00 15.85 4.37
N PRO A 483 2.43 16.01 5.55
CA PRO A 483 3.13 16.48 6.76
C PRO A 483 3.89 15.39 7.52
N ILE A 484 3.67 14.09 7.24
CA ILE A 484 4.08 12.97 8.11
C ILE A 484 5.60 12.90 8.32
N ALA A 485 6.39 13.12 7.24
CA ALA A 485 7.84 13.03 7.30
C ALA A 485 8.44 14.08 8.23
N ALA A 486 7.98 15.33 8.13
CA ALA A 486 8.41 16.41 9.04
C ALA A 486 8.04 16.08 10.49
N MET A 487 6.81 15.62 10.73
CA MET A 487 6.34 15.30 12.08
C MET A 487 7.15 14.18 12.72
N LEU A 488 7.40 13.09 11.99
CA LEU A 488 8.19 11.97 12.50
C LEU A 488 9.62 12.38 12.84
N VAL A 489 10.28 13.18 11.99
CA VAL A 489 11.63 13.68 12.25
C VAL A 489 11.67 14.56 13.50
N GLU A 490 10.66 15.41 13.68
CA GLU A 490 10.54 16.34 14.81
C GLU A 490 10.23 15.65 16.15
N MET A 491 9.71 14.42 16.14
CA MET A 491 9.36 13.67 17.36
C MET A 491 10.57 13.08 18.09
N PHE A 492 11.70 12.85 17.40
CA PHE A 492 12.82 12.09 17.93
C PHE A 492 14.12 12.88 18.01
N PRO A 493 14.96 12.65 19.05
CA PRO A 493 16.30 13.22 19.15
C PRO A 493 17.19 12.83 17.98
N THR A 494 18.10 13.72 17.54
CA THR A 494 18.95 13.51 16.36
C THR A 494 19.75 12.22 16.42
N ARG A 495 20.28 11.87 17.59
CA ARG A 495 21.17 10.70 17.79
C ARG A 495 20.52 9.33 17.60
N ILE A 496 19.17 9.25 17.70
CA ILE A 496 18.39 8.02 17.53
C ILE A 496 17.23 8.18 16.54
N ARG A 497 17.19 9.30 15.84
CA ARG A 497 16.06 9.71 14.99
C ARG A 497 15.76 8.71 13.90
N TYR A 498 16.79 8.30 13.17
CA TYR A 498 16.60 7.40 12.03
C TYR A 498 16.09 6.03 12.51
N THR A 499 16.69 5.47 13.55
CA THR A 499 16.24 4.21 14.17
C THR A 499 14.81 4.31 14.68
N SER A 500 14.52 5.36 15.46
CA SER A 500 13.24 5.49 16.18
C SER A 500 12.06 5.79 15.26
N MET A 501 12.25 6.57 14.18
CA MET A 501 11.16 6.92 13.26
C MET A 501 10.89 5.85 12.21
N SER A 502 11.94 5.12 11.77
CA SER A 502 11.80 4.15 10.70
C SER A 502 10.93 2.97 11.08
N LEU A 503 11.08 2.45 12.30
CA LEU A 503 10.33 1.28 12.75
C LEU A 503 8.81 1.51 12.77
N PRO A 504 8.25 2.53 13.45
CA PRO A 504 6.80 2.78 13.44
C PRO A 504 6.28 3.11 12.03
N TYR A 505 7.07 3.80 11.20
CA TYR A 505 6.69 4.07 9.84
C TYR A 505 6.53 2.78 9.02
N HIS A 506 7.48 1.86 9.10
CA HIS A 506 7.44 0.62 8.32
C HIS A 506 6.51 -0.45 8.89
N ILE A 507 6.25 -0.48 10.19
CA ILE A 507 5.15 -1.29 10.74
C ILE A 507 3.81 -0.73 10.27
N GLY A 508 3.61 0.60 10.32
CA GLY A 508 2.41 1.25 9.82
C GLY A 508 2.17 0.94 8.34
N ASN A 509 3.09 1.32 7.49
CA ASN A 509 2.93 1.17 6.04
C ASN A 509 3.10 -0.28 5.54
N GLY A 510 3.95 -1.08 6.17
CA GLY A 510 4.16 -2.47 5.78
C GLY A 510 3.04 -3.41 6.25
N TRP A 511 2.70 -3.36 7.54
CA TRP A 511 1.74 -4.31 8.11
C TRP A 511 0.31 -3.77 8.08
N PHE A 512 0.05 -2.59 8.65
CA PHE A 512 -1.31 -2.03 8.66
C PHE A 512 -1.78 -1.64 7.26
N GLY A 513 -0.93 -0.96 6.48
CA GLY A 513 -1.24 -0.54 5.13
C GLY A 513 -1.10 -1.67 4.10
N GLY A 514 0.06 -2.34 4.05
CA GLY A 514 0.36 -3.36 3.04
C GLY A 514 -0.54 -4.60 3.10
N LEU A 515 -1.02 -4.97 4.29
CA LEU A 515 -1.98 -6.06 4.47
C LEU A 515 -3.45 -5.61 4.36
N LEU A 516 -3.71 -4.30 4.18
CA LEU A 516 -5.08 -3.77 4.11
C LEU A 516 -5.90 -4.43 3.00
N PRO A 517 -5.46 -4.52 1.74
CA PRO A 517 -6.28 -5.13 0.70
C PRO A 517 -6.65 -6.57 1.06
N THR A 518 -5.69 -7.38 1.50
CA THR A 518 -5.92 -8.78 1.89
C THR A 518 -6.92 -8.87 3.04
N THR A 519 -6.74 -8.07 4.09
CA THR A 519 -7.62 -8.07 5.27
C THR A 519 -9.02 -7.57 4.91
N ALA A 520 -9.13 -6.50 4.13
CA ALA A 520 -10.42 -5.96 3.70
C ALA A 520 -11.20 -6.95 2.84
N PHE A 521 -10.54 -7.62 1.87
CA PHE A 521 -11.19 -8.66 1.07
C PHE A 521 -11.55 -9.89 1.90
N ALA A 522 -10.74 -10.26 2.91
CA ALA A 522 -11.10 -11.32 3.84
C ALA A 522 -12.38 -11.00 4.63
N ILE A 523 -12.54 -9.75 5.07
CA ILE A 523 -13.77 -9.28 5.73
C ILE A 523 -14.96 -9.33 4.76
N VAL A 524 -14.79 -8.84 3.53
CA VAL A 524 -15.84 -8.90 2.49
C VAL A 524 -16.26 -10.36 2.24
N ALA A 525 -15.29 -11.25 2.05
CA ALA A 525 -15.56 -12.66 1.81
C ALA A 525 -16.30 -13.33 2.97
N SER A 526 -15.97 -12.98 4.21
CA SER A 526 -16.59 -13.56 5.40
C SER A 526 -18.00 -13.04 5.66
N THR A 527 -18.22 -11.74 5.39
CA THR A 527 -19.48 -11.07 5.70
C THR A 527 -20.46 -11.05 4.53
N GLY A 528 -19.97 -11.24 3.31
CA GLY A 528 -20.78 -11.18 2.09
C GLY A 528 -21.12 -9.77 1.60
N ASN A 529 -20.76 -8.72 2.33
CA ASN A 529 -21.02 -7.34 1.96
C ASN A 529 -19.76 -6.66 1.47
N MET A 530 -19.77 -6.18 0.22
CA MET A 530 -18.60 -5.57 -0.44
C MET A 530 -18.07 -4.31 0.26
N TYR A 531 -18.88 -3.63 1.07
CA TYR A 531 -18.47 -2.44 1.81
C TYR A 531 -17.86 -2.75 3.18
N ASN A 532 -18.06 -3.95 3.72
CA ASN A 532 -17.59 -4.29 5.07
C ASN A 532 -16.06 -4.30 5.20
N GLY A 533 -15.33 -4.46 4.11
CA GLY A 533 -13.88 -4.31 4.08
C GLY A 533 -13.40 -2.92 4.52
N LEU A 534 -14.25 -1.89 4.38
CA LEU A 534 -13.95 -0.52 4.80
C LEU A 534 -13.87 -0.35 6.33
N TRP A 535 -14.44 -1.28 7.10
CA TRP A 535 -14.31 -1.24 8.55
C TRP A 535 -12.87 -1.31 9.02
N TYR A 536 -12.02 -2.07 8.32
CA TYR A 536 -10.61 -2.16 8.68
C TYR A 536 -9.91 -0.78 8.67
N PRO A 537 -9.84 -0.04 7.55
CA PRO A 537 -9.21 1.28 7.54
C PRO A 537 -9.93 2.29 8.43
N ILE A 538 -11.26 2.23 8.55
CA ILE A 538 -12.04 3.14 9.40
C ILE A 538 -11.69 2.96 10.87
N ILE A 539 -11.61 1.72 11.36
CA ILE A 539 -11.25 1.44 12.76
C ILE A 539 -9.82 1.89 13.05
N ILE A 540 -8.87 1.55 12.20
CA ILE A 540 -7.46 1.93 12.39
C ILE A 540 -7.28 3.46 12.33
N ALA A 541 -7.88 4.13 11.34
CA ALA A 541 -7.85 5.59 11.24
C ALA A 541 -8.55 6.27 12.44
N GLY A 542 -9.66 5.68 12.92
CA GLY A 542 -10.36 6.14 14.12
C GLY A 542 -9.51 6.02 15.38
N VAL A 543 -8.82 4.90 15.58
CA VAL A 543 -7.87 4.72 16.69
C VAL A 543 -6.75 5.75 16.60
N THR A 544 -6.17 5.94 15.41
CA THR A 544 -5.13 6.96 15.19
C THR A 544 -5.65 8.37 15.48
N LEU A 545 -6.87 8.70 15.07
CA LEU A 545 -7.50 9.99 15.34
C LEU A 545 -7.61 10.24 16.84
N VAL A 546 -8.10 9.28 17.61
CA VAL A 546 -8.26 9.40 19.06
C VAL A 546 -6.90 9.51 19.76
N VAL A 547 -6.01 8.55 19.50
CA VAL A 547 -4.69 8.51 20.17
C VAL A 547 -3.83 9.71 19.74
N GLY A 548 -3.81 10.05 18.44
CA GLY A 548 -3.07 11.20 17.92
C GLY A 548 -3.56 12.52 18.50
N THR A 549 -4.88 12.70 18.59
CA THR A 549 -5.46 13.93 19.14
C THR A 549 -5.17 14.09 20.63
N LEU A 550 -5.26 13.02 21.41
CA LEU A 550 -5.14 13.10 22.88
C LEU A 550 -3.68 13.06 23.35
N PHE A 551 -2.82 12.27 22.73
CA PHE A 551 -1.50 11.94 23.28
C PHE A 551 -0.31 12.47 22.47
N ILE A 552 -0.49 12.84 21.20
CA ILE A 552 0.61 13.41 20.39
C ILE A 552 0.56 14.94 20.47
N ARG A 553 1.72 15.53 20.73
CA ARG A 553 1.91 16.98 20.74
C ARG A 553 2.19 17.48 19.33
N GLU A 554 1.80 18.74 19.06
CA GLU A 554 2.19 19.44 17.83
C GLU A 554 3.71 19.68 17.80
N THR A 555 4.32 19.46 16.63
CA THR A 555 5.78 19.48 16.49
C THR A 555 6.34 20.61 15.63
N LYS A 556 5.51 21.43 14.99
CA LYS A 556 5.94 22.44 14.00
C LYS A 556 7.03 23.42 14.50
N ASN A 557 7.07 23.67 15.82
CA ASN A 557 8.01 24.61 16.44
C ASN A 557 9.20 23.91 17.12
N VAL A 558 9.33 22.58 16.98
CA VAL A 558 10.42 21.82 17.60
C VAL A 558 11.74 22.17 16.89
N ASP A 559 12.73 22.55 17.71
CA ASP A 559 14.10 22.68 17.25
C ASP A 559 14.76 21.29 17.24
N ILE A 560 15.00 20.77 16.04
CA ILE A 560 15.57 19.41 15.87
C ILE A 560 17.04 19.33 16.29
N TYR A 561 17.70 20.46 16.53
CA TYR A 561 19.10 20.52 17.00
C TYR A 561 19.24 20.66 18.52
N ALA A 562 18.14 20.96 19.21
CA ALA A 562 18.14 21.22 20.65
C ALA A 562 17.80 20.00 21.52
N ASN A 563 17.38 18.89 20.93
CA ASN A 563 16.86 17.72 21.63
C ASN A 563 17.92 16.62 21.87
N ASP A 564 19.21 16.96 21.77
CA ASP A 564 20.31 16.01 21.97
C ASP A 564 20.89 16.05 23.38
#